data_c8ca3dc445c2f6daa2cdedb7ad1a457d
#
_entry.id   c8ca3dc445c2f6daa2cdedb7ad1a457d
#
_cell.length_a   1.000
_cell.length_b   1.000
_cell.length_c   1.000
_cell.angle_alpha   90.00
_cell.angle_beta   90.00
_cell.angle_gamma   90.00
#
_symmetry.space_group_name_H-M   'P 1'
#
loop_
_entity.id
_entity.type
_entity.pdbx_description
1 polymer ?
#
loop_
_entity_poly.entity_id
_entity_poly.type
_entity_poly.pdbx_seq_one_letter_code
_entity_poly.pdbx_strand_id
1 'polypeptide(L)'
;QLGDAMTTQWETPIAAVVRETYLGQPFSAPPSPKKLEEVRKNCDYIVSTFLRNLSKQIPKGTPVVLAVPAWRAVNGTLTHLPLTSSLEALGYSRVSLKTVTSDKLAYFREDQVVARELLILTR
;
A
#
# COMPACT_ATOMS: atom_id res chain seq x y z
N GLN A 1 -18.38 12.09 1.12
CA GLN A 1 -18.10 11.96 2.55
C GLN A 1 -16.64 12.29 2.82
N LEU A 2 -16.40 13.21 3.75
CA LEU A 2 -15.06 13.59 4.18
C LEU A 2 -14.72 12.91 5.50
N GLY A 3 -13.48 12.51 5.66
CA GLY A 3 -13.02 11.90 6.91
C GLY A 3 -11.65 11.25 6.74
N ASP A 4 -11.08 10.83 7.88
CA ASP A 4 -9.84 10.07 7.92
C ASP A 4 -10.13 8.60 7.65
N ALA A 5 -9.55 8.04 6.59
CA ALA A 5 -9.78 6.66 6.19
C ALA A 5 -9.35 5.64 7.25
N MET A 6 -8.47 6.02 8.17
CA MET A 6 -8.06 5.14 9.29
C MET A 6 -9.18 4.94 10.32
N THR A 7 -10.13 5.87 10.39
CA THR A 7 -11.18 5.86 11.43
C THR A 7 -12.60 6.02 10.89
N THR A 8 -12.76 6.35 9.61
CA THR A 8 -14.07 6.62 9.02
C THR A 8 -14.97 5.38 9.03
N GLN A 9 -16.24 5.60 9.39
CA GLN A 9 -17.32 4.63 9.19
C GLN A 9 -18.07 5.04 7.92
N TRP A 10 -18.06 4.14 6.91
CA TRP A 10 -18.76 4.44 5.66
C TRP A 10 -20.23 4.14 5.80
N GLU A 11 -21.06 5.09 5.35
CA GLU A 11 -22.52 5.03 5.53
C GLU A 11 -23.21 4.13 4.51
N THR A 12 -22.57 3.88 3.39
CA THR A 12 -23.14 3.07 2.31
C THR A 12 -22.33 1.79 2.11
N PRO A 13 -22.97 0.69 1.64
CA PRO A 13 -22.24 -0.53 1.31
C PRO A 13 -21.15 -0.29 0.28
N ILE A 14 -20.00 -0.95 0.47
CA ILE A 14 -18.85 -0.82 -0.41
C ILE A 14 -18.72 -2.11 -1.22
N ALA A 15 -18.78 -1.99 -2.54
CA ALA A 15 -18.64 -3.13 -3.46
C ALA A 15 -17.19 -3.38 -3.89
N ALA A 16 -16.35 -2.33 -3.91
CA ALA A 16 -14.93 -2.41 -4.28
C ALA A 16 -14.22 -1.17 -3.77
N VAL A 17 -12.91 -1.28 -3.58
CA VAL A 17 -12.05 -0.17 -3.17
C VAL A 17 -10.90 -0.05 -4.15
N VAL A 18 -10.70 1.15 -4.70
CA VAL A 18 -9.56 1.47 -5.57
C VAL A 18 -8.99 2.80 -5.09
N ARG A 19 -7.72 2.82 -4.69
CA ARG A 19 -7.14 4.01 -4.07
C ARG A 19 -5.63 4.07 -4.22
N GLU A 20 -5.10 5.29 -4.36
CA GLU A 20 -3.71 5.59 -4.04
C GLU A 20 -3.64 5.97 -2.57
N THR A 21 -2.73 5.36 -1.82
CA THR A 21 -2.57 5.65 -0.40
C THR A 21 -1.57 6.81 -0.19
N TYR A 22 -1.36 7.19 1.08
CA TYR A 22 -0.31 8.14 1.41
C TYR A 22 1.05 7.55 1.03
N LEU A 23 1.80 8.27 0.20
CA LEU A 23 3.08 7.81 -0.34
C LEU A 23 4.29 8.30 0.47
N GLY A 24 4.06 9.03 1.56
CA GLY A 24 5.13 9.63 2.34
C GLY A 24 5.65 10.92 1.69
N GLN A 25 6.75 11.42 2.23
CA GLN A 25 7.38 12.63 1.67
C GLN A 25 8.14 12.31 0.38
N PRO A 26 8.23 13.24 -0.58
CA PRO A 26 9.03 13.03 -1.77
C PRO A 26 10.52 13.09 -1.44
N PHE A 27 11.33 12.34 -2.19
CA PHE A 27 12.79 12.37 -2.09
C PHE A 27 13.38 12.67 -3.47
N SER A 28 14.37 13.55 -3.51
CA SER A 28 15.14 13.84 -4.73
C SER A 28 16.30 12.84 -4.92
N ALA A 29 16.71 12.18 -3.84
CA ALA A 29 17.74 11.15 -3.82
C ALA A 29 17.39 10.11 -2.77
N PRO A 30 17.93 8.87 -2.84
CA PRO A 30 17.67 7.86 -1.83
C PRO A 30 18.01 8.36 -0.43
N PRO A 31 17.09 8.24 0.55
CA PRO A 31 17.34 8.69 1.91
C PRO A 31 18.35 7.80 2.64
N SER A 32 18.88 8.31 3.77
CA SER A 32 19.70 7.48 4.67
C SER A 32 18.89 6.27 5.16
N PRO A 33 19.55 5.17 5.56
CA PRO A 33 18.82 4.01 6.10
C PRO A 33 17.94 4.34 7.31
N LYS A 34 18.39 5.22 8.19
CA LYS A 34 17.61 5.67 9.35
C LYS A 34 16.35 6.43 8.93
N LYS A 35 16.49 7.37 7.99
CA LYS A 35 15.37 8.17 7.49
C LYS A 35 14.38 7.30 6.72
N LEU A 36 14.87 6.37 5.92
CA LEU A 36 14.04 5.43 5.18
C LEU A 36 13.19 4.60 6.15
N GLU A 37 13.79 4.06 7.20
CA GLU A 37 13.07 3.23 8.17
C GLU A 37 11.99 4.03 8.90
N GLU A 38 12.27 5.28 9.25
CA GLU A 38 11.29 6.19 9.88
C GLU A 38 10.08 6.42 8.97
N VAL A 39 10.33 6.77 7.71
CA VAL A 39 9.27 7.02 6.72
C VAL A 39 8.48 5.75 6.41
N ARG A 40 9.18 4.64 6.27
CA ARG A 40 8.59 3.33 5.99
C ARG A 40 7.64 2.90 7.10
N LYS A 41 8.04 3.04 8.36
CA LYS A 41 7.20 2.72 9.52
C LYS A 41 5.95 3.59 9.57
N ASN A 42 6.10 4.88 9.31
CA ASN A 42 4.97 5.81 9.30
C ASN A 42 3.94 5.45 8.22
N CYS A 43 4.41 5.19 7.00
CA CYS A 43 3.54 4.78 5.90
C CYS A 43 2.87 3.44 6.19
N ASP A 44 3.62 2.48 6.73
CA ASP A 44 3.09 1.18 7.09
C ASP A 44 1.97 1.28 8.14
N TYR A 45 2.16 2.12 9.15
CA TYR A 45 1.14 2.37 10.16
C TYR A 45 -0.14 2.94 9.56
N ILE A 46 -0.02 3.94 8.68
CA ILE A 46 -1.17 4.58 8.05
C ILE A 46 -1.94 3.57 7.20
N VAL A 47 -1.25 2.85 6.33
CA VAL A 47 -1.90 1.91 5.40
C VAL A 47 -2.48 0.71 6.14
N SER A 48 -1.74 0.13 7.09
CA SER A 48 -2.24 -1.03 7.85
C SER A 48 -3.44 -0.65 8.73
N THR A 49 -3.44 0.54 9.31
CA THR A 49 -4.58 1.03 10.11
C THR A 49 -5.82 1.24 9.23
N PHE A 50 -5.64 1.81 8.05
CA PHE A 50 -6.71 1.91 7.06
C PHE A 50 -7.28 0.54 6.69
N LEU A 51 -6.41 -0.43 6.37
CA LEU A 51 -6.85 -1.78 5.98
C LEU A 51 -7.58 -2.49 7.11
N ARG A 52 -7.14 -2.33 8.36
CA ARG A 52 -7.86 -2.89 9.52
C ARG A 52 -9.23 -2.26 9.69
N ASN A 53 -9.33 -0.94 9.57
CA ASN A 53 -10.62 -0.25 9.64
C ASN A 53 -11.56 -0.73 8.52
N LEU A 54 -11.04 -0.79 7.30
CA LEU A 54 -11.81 -1.23 6.13
C LEU A 54 -12.29 -2.67 6.27
N SER A 55 -11.45 -3.58 6.79
CA SER A 55 -11.79 -5.01 6.91
C SER A 55 -13.03 -5.27 7.76
N LYS A 56 -13.32 -4.37 8.69
CA LYS A 56 -14.51 -4.46 9.56
C LYS A 56 -15.78 -4.03 8.85
N GLN A 57 -15.69 -3.38 7.70
CA GLN A 57 -16.80 -2.71 7.03
C GLN A 57 -17.11 -3.29 5.65
N ILE A 58 -16.30 -4.21 5.16
CA ILE A 58 -16.52 -4.84 3.85
C ILE A 58 -16.62 -6.35 4.00
N PRO A 59 -17.49 -7.00 3.19
CA PRO A 59 -17.62 -8.45 3.25
C PRO A 59 -16.41 -9.16 2.63
N LYS A 60 -16.22 -10.42 3.00
CA LYS A 60 -15.23 -11.28 2.35
C LYS A 60 -15.49 -11.37 0.86
N GLY A 61 -14.42 -11.39 0.08
CA GLY A 61 -14.50 -11.38 -1.38
C GLY A 61 -14.51 -10.00 -2.01
N THR A 62 -14.64 -8.93 -1.21
CA THR A 62 -14.60 -7.56 -1.75
C THR A 62 -13.23 -7.27 -2.34
N PRO A 63 -13.14 -6.86 -3.61
CA PRO A 63 -11.86 -6.49 -4.22
C PRO A 63 -11.35 -5.16 -3.68
N VAL A 64 -10.05 -5.10 -3.42
CA VAL A 64 -9.35 -3.92 -2.92
C VAL A 64 -8.07 -3.75 -3.74
N VAL A 65 -7.95 -2.65 -4.46
CA VAL A 65 -6.76 -2.33 -5.25
C VAL A 65 -6.16 -1.05 -4.72
N LEU A 66 -4.91 -1.13 -4.26
CA LEU A 66 -4.19 0.00 -3.68
C LEU A 66 -2.88 0.23 -4.42
N ALA A 67 -2.53 1.50 -4.61
CA ALA A 67 -1.17 1.90 -4.94
C ALA A 67 -0.51 2.38 -3.65
N VAL A 68 0.54 1.68 -3.22
CA VAL A 68 1.26 1.96 -1.96
C VAL A 68 2.71 2.34 -2.28
N PRO A 69 3.42 3.03 -1.37
CA PRO A 69 4.80 3.40 -1.65
C PRO A 69 5.75 2.22 -1.55
N ALA A 70 6.79 2.26 -2.40
CA ALA A 70 8.00 1.46 -2.27
C ALA A 70 9.17 2.37 -2.63
N TRP A 71 10.33 2.16 -2.03
CA TRP A 71 11.45 3.07 -2.18
C TRP A 71 12.58 2.42 -2.96
N ARG A 72 13.10 3.15 -3.95
CA ARG A 72 14.16 2.67 -4.82
C ARG A 72 15.52 3.03 -4.23
N ALA A 73 16.39 2.02 -4.13
CA ALA A 73 17.80 2.23 -3.85
C ALA A 73 18.56 2.60 -5.13
N VAL A 74 19.79 3.07 -4.98
CA VAL A 74 20.66 3.43 -6.11
C VAL A 74 20.85 2.26 -7.08
N ASN A 75 20.92 1.04 -6.56
CA ASN A 75 21.08 -0.18 -7.38
C ASN A 75 19.77 -0.66 -8.02
N GLY A 76 18.67 0.07 -7.85
CA GLY A 76 17.37 -0.28 -8.44
C GLY A 76 16.51 -1.24 -7.62
N THR A 77 17.00 -1.78 -6.50
CA THR A 77 16.18 -2.61 -5.62
C THR A 77 15.09 -1.78 -4.94
N LEU A 78 13.94 -2.41 -4.70
CA LEU A 78 12.81 -1.78 -4.02
C LEU A 78 12.74 -2.23 -2.56
N THR A 79 12.51 -1.29 -1.67
CA THR A 79 12.14 -1.56 -0.27
C THR A 79 10.64 -1.41 -0.14
N HIS A 80 9.96 -2.48 0.23
CA HIS A 80 8.51 -2.54 0.33
C HIS A 80 8.03 -2.20 1.75
N LEU A 81 6.74 -1.89 1.88
CA LEU A 81 6.12 -1.77 3.20
C LEU A 81 6.12 -3.14 3.90
N PRO A 82 6.36 -3.17 5.23
CA PRO A 82 6.30 -4.43 5.99
C PRO A 82 4.98 -5.18 5.84
N LEU A 83 3.86 -4.47 5.74
CA LEU A 83 2.53 -5.08 5.63
C LEU A 83 2.36 -5.97 4.40
N THR A 84 3.16 -5.78 3.35
CA THR A 84 3.05 -6.62 2.14
C THR A 84 3.37 -8.09 2.41
N SER A 85 4.11 -8.38 3.48
CA SER A 85 4.41 -9.75 3.93
C SER A 85 3.43 -10.30 4.95
N SER A 86 2.45 -9.50 5.40
CA SER A 86 1.52 -9.88 6.46
C SER A 86 0.08 -9.49 6.16
N LEU A 87 -0.30 -9.50 4.89
CA LEU A 87 -1.65 -9.13 4.46
C LEU A 87 -2.73 -10.04 5.04
N GLU A 88 -2.45 -11.33 5.22
CA GLU A 88 -3.40 -12.27 5.81
C GLU A 88 -3.75 -11.90 7.25
N ALA A 89 -2.77 -11.43 8.02
CA ALA A 89 -3.01 -10.97 9.39
C ALA A 89 -3.92 -9.72 9.44
N LEU A 90 -3.97 -8.96 8.35
CA LEU A 90 -4.86 -7.81 8.22
C LEU A 90 -6.25 -8.20 7.68
N GLY A 91 -6.42 -9.46 7.29
CA GLY A 91 -7.69 -9.97 6.78
C GLY A 91 -7.83 -9.94 5.26
N TYR A 92 -6.72 -9.93 4.53
CA TYR A 92 -6.71 -9.84 3.07
C TYR A 92 -5.89 -10.95 2.45
N SER A 93 -6.29 -11.36 1.23
CA SER A 93 -5.51 -12.26 0.39
C SER A 93 -5.01 -11.47 -0.82
N ARG A 94 -3.76 -11.69 -1.20
CA ARG A 94 -3.20 -11.07 -2.40
C ARG A 94 -3.58 -11.88 -3.62
N VAL A 95 -4.10 -11.20 -4.64
CA VAL A 95 -4.46 -11.82 -5.92
C VAL A 95 -3.22 -11.92 -6.79
N SER A 96 -2.92 -13.12 -7.27
CA SER A 96 -1.82 -13.37 -8.22
C SER A 96 -2.34 -13.29 -9.65
N LEU A 97 -1.64 -12.55 -10.49
CA LEU A 97 -1.95 -12.47 -11.92
C LEU A 97 -1.18 -13.55 -12.68
N LYS A 98 -1.81 -14.17 -13.66
CA LYS A 98 -1.21 -15.28 -14.44
C LYS A 98 -0.01 -14.85 -15.28
N THR A 99 0.01 -13.60 -15.74
CA THR A 99 0.98 -13.09 -16.71
C THR A 99 2.00 -12.12 -16.12
N VAL A 100 1.79 -11.67 -14.87
CA VAL A 100 2.65 -10.67 -14.21
C VAL A 100 2.95 -11.14 -12.79
N THR A 101 4.23 -11.18 -12.43
CA THR A 101 4.63 -11.49 -11.06
C THR A 101 4.46 -10.26 -10.17
N SER A 102 4.29 -10.48 -8.85
CA SER A 102 4.03 -9.40 -7.90
C SER A 102 5.14 -8.34 -7.86
N ASP A 103 6.38 -8.74 -8.07
CA ASP A 103 7.53 -7.83 -8.09
C ASP A 103 7.52 -6.87 -9.29
N LYS A 104 6.74 -7.18 -10.33
CA LYS A 104 6.59 -6.33 -11.51
C LYS A 104 5.39 -5.38 -11.43
N LEU A 105 4.62 -5.44 -10.37
CA LEU A 105 3.48 -4.55 -10.14
C LEU A 105 3.90 -3.25 -9.44
N ALA A 106 5.06 -2.72 -9.80
CA ALA A 106 5.54 -1.43 -9.32
C ALA A 106 5.88 -0.54 -10.50
N TYR A 107 5.52 0.74 -10.42
CA TYR A 107 5.85 1.69 -11.47
C TYR A 107 6.40 2.98 -10.88
N PHE A 108 7.29 3.62 -11.65
CA PHE A 108 7.97 4.85 -11.27
C PHE A 108 8.50 5.54 -12.52
N ARG A 109 8.74 6.84 -12.41
CA ARG A 109 9.59 7.54 -13.37
C ARG A 109 11.04 7.46 -12.90
N GLU A 110 11.99 7.51 -13.84
CA GLU A 110 13.41 7.32 -13.49
C GLU A 110 13.94 8.35 -12.49
N ASP A 111 13.37 9.54 -12.46
CA ASP A 111 13.73 10.61 -11.53
C ASP A 111 13.06 10.44 -10.14
N GLN A 112 12.21 9.42 -9.94
CA GLN A 112 11.48 9.22 -8.69
C GLN A 112 12.14 8.16 -7.82
N VAL A 113 12.38 8.51 -6.55
CA VAL A 113 12.81 7.54 -5.52
C VAL A 113 11.62 6.72 -5.04
N VAL A 114 10.48 7.38 -4.83
CA VAL A 114 9.27 6.69 -4.37
C VAL A 114 8.52 6.11 -5.55
N ALA A 115 8.48 4.79 -5.63
CA ALA A 115 7.68 4.06 -6.59
C ALA A 115 6.29 3.80 -6.03
N ARG A 116 5.36 3.45 -6.90
CA ARG A 116 4.02 2.99 -6.54
C ARG A 116 3.93 1.51 -6.79
N GLU A 117 3.67 0.75 -5.75
CA GLU A 117 3.43 -0.69 -5.85
C GLU A 117 1.93 -0.95 -5.84
N LEU A 118 1.46 -1.74 -6.81
CA LEU A 118 0.05 -2.14 -6.87
C LEU A 118 -0.18 -3.37 -6.01
N LEU A 119 -1.08 -3.26 -5.05
CA LEU A 119 -1.58 -4.38 -4.27
C LEU A 119 -3.00 -4.70 -4.76
N ILE A 120 -3.16 -5.88 -5.33
CA ILE A 120 -4.47 -6.39 -5.77
C ILE A 120 -4.89 -7.41 -4.74
N LEU A 121 -5.93 -7.06 -3.97
CA LEU A 121 -6.33 -7.82 -2.77
C LEU A 121 -7.80 -8.22 -2.86
N THR A 122 -8.14 -9.26 -2.10
CA THR A 122 -9.53 -9.54 -1.70
C THR A 122 -9.61 -9.57 -0.19
N ARG A 123 -10.72 -9.05 0.33
CA ARG A 123 -11.03 -9.15 1.76
C ARG A 123 -11.23 -10.61 2.18
#